data_9c6c0cf26ce551f75086cb310427db5c
#
_entry.id   9c6c0cf26ce551f75086cb310427db5c
#
_cell.length_a   1.000
_cell.length_b   1.000
_cell.length_c   1.000
_cell.angle_alpha   90.00
_cell.angle_beta   90.00
_cell.angle_gamma   90.00
#
_symmetry.space_group_name_H-M   'P 1'
#
loop_
_entity.id
_entity.type
_entity.pdbx_description
1 polymer ?
#
loop_
_entity_poly.entity_id
_entity_poly.type
_entity_poly.pdbx_seq_one_letter_code
_entity_poly.pdbx_strand_id
1 'polypeptide(L)'
;MSVEVRALPPYHVAYMRYVGPYGAHGIPELWTRFDTWMETRGLRPEARVTLGVGYDDPRITAAEKCRYDACVVVPADFLPDRRVNVMDLPGGPCAVATFTGTADEITDAWDHVFAAWLPASAWQPDDRPCVEVYRGRAMVDVKAGVFRCELCLPVRPL
;
A
#
# COMPACT_ATOMS: atom_id res chain seq x y z
N MET A 1 0.25 -10.90 -15.66
CA MET A 1 -0.42 -9.86 -14.82
C MET A 1 -0.73 -8.65 -15.70
N SER A 2 -1.98 -8.26 -15.71
CA SER A 2 -2.45 -7.12 -16.48
C SER A 2 -2.22 -5.81 -15.71
N VAL A 3 -1.68 -4.79 -16.38
CA VAL A 3 -1.44 -3.47 -15.80
C VAL A 3 -2.16 -2.43 -16.66
N GLU A 4 -2.93 -1.56 -16.03
CA GLU A 4 -3.59 -0.44 -16.70
C GLU A 4 -3.26 0.89 -16.02
N VAL A 5 -3.24 1.98 -16.78
CA VAL A 5 -3.04 3.31 -16.21
C VAL A 5 -4.39 3.95 -15.96
N ARG A 6 -4.62 4.39 -14.72
CA ARG A 6 -5.82 5.14 -14.34
C ARG A 6 -5.50 6.14 -13.24
N ALA A 7 -6.37 7.13 -13.06
CA ALA A 7 -6.22 8.12 -12.01
C ALA A 7 -6.61 7.52 -10.65
N LEU A 8 -5.74 7.70 -9.66
CA LEU A 8 -6.05 7.41 -8.26
C LEU A 8 -6.50 8.72 -7.59
N PRO A 9 -7.59 8.70 -6.80
CA PRO A 9 -8.01 9.92 -6.09
C PRO A 9 -7.03 10.26 -4.97
N PRO A 10 -6.99 11.51 -4.49
CA PRO A 10 -6.28 11.82 -3.25
C PRO A 10 -6.99 11.18 -2.05
N TYR A 11 -6.23 10.78 -1.04
CA TYR A 11 -6.77 10.18 0.17
C TYR A 11 -6.29 10.92 1.41
N HIS A 12 -7.20 11.21 2.34
CA HIS A 12 -6.86 11.63 3.69
C HIS A 12 -6.88 10.40 4.60
N VAL A 13 -5.75 10.09 5.24
CA VAL A 13 -5.57 8.82 5.95
C VAL A 13 -5.04 9.02 7.37
N ALA A 14 -5.45 8.11 8.26
CA ALA A 14 -4.75 7.85 9.50
C ALA A 14 -3.75 6.73 9.24
N TYR A 15 -2.54 6.81 9.78
CA TYR A 15 -1.48 5.86 9.48
C TYR A 15 -0.62 5.50 10.68
N MET A 16 -0.04 4.30 10.60
CA MET A 16 0.95 3.76 11.53
C MET A 16 2.17 3.29 10.73
N ARG A 17 3.37 3.73 11.14
CA ARG A 17 4.61 3.49 10.38
C ARG A 17 5.39 2.29 10.89
N TYR A 18 5.94 1.55 9.93
CA TYR A 18 6.93 0.52 10.12
C TYR A 18 8.22 0.92 9.40
N VAL A 19 9.37 0.64 10.00
CA VAL A 19 10.68 0.81 9.36
C VAL A 19 11.42 -0.52 9.44
N GLY A 20 11.76 -1.07 8.29
CA GLY A 20 12.43 -2.36 8.19
C GLY A 20 12.25 -3.02 6.83
N PRO A 21 12.67 -4.29 6.67
CA PRO A 21 12.53 -5.01 5.41
C PRO A 21 11.08 -5.14 4.96
N TYR A 22 10.86 -5.01 3.65
CA TYR A 22 9.55 -5.25 3.04
C TYR A 22 9.27 -6.75 2.89
N GLY A 23 8.00 -7.12 2.71
CA GLY A 23 7.56 -8.48 2.52
C GLY A 23 7.02 -9.11 3.79
N ALA A 24 7.39 -10.37 4.05
CA ALA A 24 6.80 -11.18 5.13
C ALA A 24 7.33 -10.85 6.54
N HIS A 25 8.33 -9.97 6.64
CA HIS A 25 8.98 -9.64 7.92
C HIS A 25 8.54 -8.25 8.41
N GLY A 26 7.78 -8.22 9.50
CA GLY A 26 7.37 -6.99 10.18
C GLY A 26 6.09 -6.34 9.66
N ILE A 27 5.83 -6.36 8.36
CA ILE A 27 4.63 -5.73 7.78
C ILE A 27 3.34 -6.46 8.19
N PRO A 28 3.24 -7.79 8.17
CA PRO A 28 2.05 -8.47 8.70
C PRO A 28 1.76 -8.13 10.17
N GLU A 29 2.78 -8.01 11.00
CA GLU A 29 2.65 -7.63 12.41
C GLU A 29 2.18 -6.18 12.55
N LEU A 30 2.66 -5.29 11.70
CA LEU A 30 2.15 -3.90 11.62
C LEU A 30 0.65 -3.90 11.35
N TRP A 31 0.18 -4.66 10.34
CA TRP A 31 -1.23 -4.73 10.00
C TRP A 31 -2.07 -5.31 11.15
N THR A 32 -1.56 -6.30 11.88
CA THR A 32 -2.23 -6.84 13.06
C THR A 32 -2.41 -5.75 14.14
N ARG A 33 -1.36 -4.98 14.42
CA ARG A 33 -1.45 -3.86 15.37
C ARG A 33 -2.40 -2.77 14.88
N PHE A 34 -2.35 -2.47 13.59
CA PHE A 34 -3.20 -1.45 12.99
C PHE A 34 -4.68 -1.85 13.01
N ASP A 35 -4.99 -3.09 12.69
CA ASP A 35 -6.34 -3.63 12.75
C ASP A 35 -6.91 -3.58 14.19
N THR A 36 -6.10 -3.93 15.19
CA THR A 36 -6.48 -3.81 16.59
C THR A 36 -6.78 -2.36 16.98
N TRP A 37 -5.93 -1.43 16.54
CA TRP A 37 -6.18 0.00 16.76
C TRP A 37 -7.46 0.46 16.08
N MET A 38 -7.72 0.05 14.84
CA MET A 38 -8.95 0.40 14.11
C MET A 38 -10.20 -0.07 14.87
N GLU A 39 -10.18 -1.26 15.44
CA GLU A 39 -11.28 -1.76 16.27
C GLU A 39 -11.55 -0.85 17.47
N THR A 40 -10.50 -0.38 18.15
CA THR A 40 -10.66 0.54 19.30
C THR A 40 -11.30 1.87 18.90
N ARG A 41 -11.18 2.27 17.63
CA ARG A 41 -11.74 3.51 17.09
C ARG A 41 -13.06 3.29 16.35
N GLY A 42 -13.61 2.08 16.36
CA GLY A 42 -14.85 1.75 15.64
C GLY A 42 -14.71 1.80 14.12
N LEU A 43 -13.51 1.71 13.60
CA LEU A 43 -13.23 1.70 12.16
C LEU A 43 -13.24 0.25 11.66
N ARG A 44 -14.18 -0.08 10.76
CA ARG A 44 -14.30 -1.43 10.21
C ARG A 44 -13.60 -1.53 8.87
N PRO A 45 -12.59 -2.42 8.71
CA PRO A 45 -11.87 -2.56 7.44
C PRO A 45 -12.79 -2.88 6.26
N GLU A 46 -13.82 -3.71 6.46
CA GLU A 46 -14.75 -4.10 5.41
C GLU A 46 -15.63 -2.95 4.89
N ALA A 47 -15.76 -1.87 5.65
CA ALA A 47 -16.54 -0.69 5.28
C ALA A 47 -15.67 0.47 4.81
N ARG A 48 -14.34 0.28 4.74
CA ARG A 48 -13.39 1.36 4.45
C ARG A 48 -12.34 0.92 3.44
N VAL A 49 -11.69 1.91 2.83
CA VAL A 49 -10.49 1.68 2.03
C VAL A 49 -9.29 1.76 2.98
N THR A 50 -8.45 0.73 2.95
CA THR A 50 -7.15 0.74 3.62
C THR A 50 -6.04 0.74 2.57
N LEU A 51 -4.88 1.25 2.94
CA LEU A 51 -3.76 1.38 2.02
C LEU A 51 -2.46 0.99 2.71
N GLY A 52 -1.57 0.34 1.94
CA GLY A 52 -0.18 0.18 2.32
C GLY A 52 0.66 1.13 1.48
N VAL A 53 1.51 1.93 2.09
CA VAL A 53 2.34 2.92 1.38
C VAL A 53 3.80 2.58 1.54
N GLY A 54 4.47 2.26 0.43
CA GLY A 54 5.90 2.01 0.37
C GLY A 54 6.65 3.22 -0.16
N TYR A 55 7.58 3.75 0.63
CA TYR A 55 8.30 4.97 0.29
C TYR A 55 9.65 4.71 -0.36
N ASP A 56 10.21 3.52 -0.21
CA ASP A 56 11.60 3.25 -0.55
C ASP A 56 11.73 2.08 -1.53
N ASP A 57 12.73 2.16 -2.39
CA ASP A 57 13.11 1.08 -3.28
C ASP A 57 14.17 0.22 -2.57
N PRO A 58 13.88 -1.07 -2.28
CA PRO A 58 14.82 -1.95 -1.59
C PRO A 58 16.14 -2.18 -2.37
N ARG A 59 16.16 -1.88 -3.66
CA ARG A 59 17.39 -1.96 -4.49
C ARG A 59 18.31 -0.77 -4.25
N ILE A 60 17.81 0.31 -3.66
CA ILE A 60 18.53 1.57 -3.42
C ILE A 60 18.71 1.82 -1.92
N THR A 61 17.62 1.62 -1.15
CA THR A 61 17.59 1.84 0.30
C THR A 61 17.89 0.54 1.03
N ALA A 62 18.76 0.58 2.03
CA ALA A 62 19.05 -0.57 2.87
C ALA A 62 17.77 -1.10 3.53
N ALA A 63 17.61 -2.43 3.58
CA ALA A 63 16.38 -3.06 4.02
C ALA A 63 15.90 -2.57 5.39
N GLU A 64 16.81 -2.40 6.35
CA GLU A 64 16.50 -1.95 7.71
C GLU A 64 16.04 -0.47 7.78
N LYS A 65 16.15 0.26 6.69
CA LYS A 65 15.76 1.69 6.60
C LYS A 65 14.51 1.90 5.76
N CYS A 66 13.98 0.87 5.12
CA CYS A 66 12.79 0.99 4.28
C CYS A 66 11.56 1.32 5.14
N ARG A 67 10.74 2.26 4.67
CA ARG A 67 9.57 2.77 5.37
C ARG A 67 8.29 2.29 4.69
N TYR A 68 7.34 1.86 5.53
CA TYR A 68 6.02 1.42 5.07
C TYR A 68 4.97 1.91 6.06
N ASP A 69 3.85 2.43 5.56
CA ASP A 69 2.73 2.88 6.38
C ASP A 69 1.49 2.04 6.11
N ALA A 70 0.88 1.54 7.18
CA ALA A 70 -0.48 1.02 7.14
C ALA A 70 -1.46 2.18 7.34
N CYS A 71 -2.41 2.33 6.44
CA CYS A 71 -3.29 3.49 6.37
C CYS A 71 -4.76 3.08 6.29
N VAL A 72 -5.64 3.93 6.81
CA VAL A 72 -7.09 3.85 6.61
C VAL A 72 -7.61 5.22 6.20
N VAL A 73 -8.47 5.25 5.20
CA VAL A 73 -9.13 6.50 4.77
C VAL A 73 -10.09 6.97 5.86
N VAL A 74 -9.92 8.21 6.27
CA VAL A 74 -10.70 8.84 7.34
C VAL A 74 -11.22 10.20 6.88
N PRO A 75 -12.29 10.73 7.53
CA PRO A 75 -12.76 12.10 7.26
C PRO A 75 -11.68 13.14 7.59
N ALA A 76 -11.79 14.32 6.97
CA ALA A 76 -10.84 15.42 7.17
C ALA A 76 -10.75 15.91 8.62
N ASP A 77 -11.81 15.74 9.40
CA ASP A 77 -11.89 16.14 10.81
C ASP A 77 -11.49 15.03 11.79
N PHE A 78 -10.99 13.90 11.30
CA PHE A 78 -10.51 12.80 12.14
C PHE A 78 -9.37 13.26 13.03
N LEU A 79 -9.47 12.98 14.33
CA LEU A 79 -8.45 13.37 15.31
C LEU A 79 -7.45 12.25 15.53
N PRO A 80 -6.16 12.49 15.30
CA PRO A 80 -5.10 11.51 15.60
C PRO A 80 -4.99 11.29 17.11
N ASP A 81 -4.33 10.19 17.49
CA ASP A 81 -4.01 9.85 18.86
C ASP A 81 -2.51 9.52 19.00
N ARG A 82 -2.12 8.90 20.12
CA ARG A 82 -0.70 8.57 20.38
C ARG A 82 -0.14 7.50 19.45
N ARG A 83 -1.00 6.70 18.82
CA ARG A 83 -0.59 5.54 18.01
C ARG A 83 -0.56 5.84 16.53
N VAL A 84 -1.32 6.84 16.09
CA VAL A 84 -1.46 7.18 14.67
C VAL A 84 -1.35 8.68 14.45
N ASN A 85 -0.88 9.03 13.25
CA ASN A 85 -0.96 10.38 12.71
C ASN A 85 -1.90 10.40 11.52
N VAL A 86 -2.14 11.58 10.99
CA VAL A 86 -2.90 11.77 9.75
C VAL A 86 -2.03 12.42 8.69
N MET A 87 -2.31 12.12 7.42
CA MET A 87 -1.64 12.73 6.28
C MET A 87 -2.53 12.70 5.06
N ASP A 88 -2.19 13.53 4.07
CA ASP A 88 -2.82 13.52 2.76
C ASP A 88 -1.90 12.82 1.76
N LEU A 89 -2.46 11.84 1.04
CA LEU A 89 -1.80 11.17 -0.05
C LEU A 89 -2.26 11.81 -1.37
N PRO A 90 -1.35 12.29 -2.22
CA PRO A 90 -1.73 12.91 -3.48
C PRO A 90 -2.31 11.88 -4.45
N GLY A 91 -3.31 12.28 -5.19
CA GLY A 91 -3.85 11.51 -6.31
C GLY A 91 -3.06 11.75 -7.60
N GLY A 92 -3.47 11.08 -8.66
CA GLY A 92 -2.91 11.24 -9.99
C GLY A 92 -2.78 9.92 -10.74
N PRO A 93 -2.19 9.93 -11.94
CA PRO A 93 -2.04 8.73 -12.76
C PRO A 93 -1.22 7.65 -12.07
N CYS A 94 -1.70 6.43 -12.11
CA CYS A 94 -1.02 5.25 -11.57
C CYS A 94 -1.12 4.08 -12.54
N ALA A 95 -0.05 3.32 -12.64
CA ALA A 95 -0.08 1.98 -13.22
C ALA A 95 -0.64 1.02 -12.17
N VAL A 96 -1.77 0.40 -12.46
CA VAL A 96 -2.53 -0.42 -11.51
C VAL A 96 -2.55 -1.86 -11.95
N ALA A 97 -2.12 -2.75 -11.07
CA ALA A 97 -2.18 -4.20 -11.25
C ALA A 97 -2.91 -4.85 -10.08
N THR A 98 -3.85 -5.76 -10.36
CA THR A 98 -4.49 -6.54 -9.29
C THR A 98 -3.59 -7.69 -8.87
N PHE A 99 -3.34 -7.77 -7.57
CA PHE A 99 -2.55 -8.84 -6.95
C PHE A 99 -3.44 -9.71 -6.05
N THR A 100 -3.23 -11.02 -6.14
CA THR A 100 -3.76 -12.00 -5.20
C THR A 100 -2.65 -12.99 -4.87
N GLY A 101 -2.30 -13.11 -3.60
CA GLY A 101 -1.21 -13.99 -3.16
C GLY A 101 -0.84 -13.73 -1.71
N THR A 102 0.34 -14.20 -1.33
CA THR A 102 0.89 -14.06 0.03
C THR A 102 1.85 -12.88 0.13
N ALA A 103 2.24 -12.55 1.37
CA ALA A 103 3.22 -11.50 1.63
C ALA A 103 4.61 -11.80 1.03
N ASP A 104 4.95 -13.07 0.83
CA ASP A 104 6.20 -13.45 0.14
C ASP A 104 6.11 -13.22 -1.37
N GLU A 105 4.93 -13.42 -1.95
CA GLU A 105 4.70 -13.30 -3.37
C GLU A 105 4.54 -11.86 -3.88
N ILE A 106 4.18 -10.93 -3.00
CA ILE A 106 3.91 -9.54 -3.41
C ILE A 106 5.17 -8.84 -3.95
N THR A 107 6.34 -9.21 -3.46
CA THR A 107 7.60 -8.65 -3.93
C THR A 107 7.82 -8.95 -5.41
N ASP A 108 7.55 -10.19 -5.83
CA ASP A 108 7.66 -10.58 -7.24
C ASP A 108 6.65 -9.84 -8.12
N ALA A 109 5.45 -9.58 -7.59
CA ALA A 109 4.44 -8.79 -8.30
C ALA A 109 4.90 -7.34 -8.51
N TRP A 110 5.47 -6.71 -7.50
CA TRP A 110 6.06 -5.38 -7.63
C TRP A 110 7.23 -5.38 -8.62
N ASP A 111 8.10 -6.37 -8.56
CA ASP A 111 9.22 -6.51 -9.51
C ASP A 111 8.72 -6.62 -10.95
N HIS A 112 7.62 -7.32 -11.19
CA HIS A 112 7.01 -7.40 -12.51
C HIS A 112 6.56 -6.02 -13.01
N VAL A 113 5.93 -5.21 -12.16
CA VAL A 113 5.48 -3.86 -12.53
C VAL A 113 6.68 -2.97 -12.86
N PHE A 114 7.71 -2.97 -12.01
CA PHE A 114 8.87 -2.10 -12.18
C PHE A 114 9.82 -2.56 -13.27
N ALA A 115 10.13 -3.84 -13.34
CA ALA A 115 11.19 -4.36 -14.18
C ALA A 115 10.71 -4.88 -15.55
N ALA A 116 9.44 -5.25 -15.68
CA ALA A 116 8.90 -5.75 -16.93
C ALA A 116 7.94 -4.76 -17.58
N TRP A 117 6.90 -4.32 -16.87
CA TRP A 117 5.89 -3.45 -17.47
C TRP A 117 6.40 -2.03 -17.71
N LEU A 118 7.01 -1.41 -16.70
CA LEU A 118 7.39 0.01 -16.77
C LEU A 118 8.37 0.30 -17.92
N PRO A 119 9.47 -0.47 -18.10
CA PRO A 119 10.40 -0.21 -19.21
C PRO A 119 9.79 -0.40 -20.60
N ALA A 120 8.77 -1.24 -20.72
CA ALA A 120 8.06 -1.48 -21.99
C ALA A 120 6.93 -0.51 -22.25
N SER A 121 6.64 0.39 -21.32
CA SER A 121 5.54 1.34 -21.38
C SER A 121 5.99 2.71 -21.90
N ALA A 122 5.02 3.60 -22.16
CA ALA A 122 5.29 5.01 -22.47
C ALA A 122 5.25 5.89 -21.20
N TRP A 123 5.55 5.30 -20.04
CA TRP A 123 5.46 5.98 -18.76
C TRP A 123 6.78 5.92 -17.99
N GLN A 124 6.96 6.84 -17.07
CA GLN A 124 8.07 6.88 -16.11
C GLN A 124 7.52 7.02 -14.69
N PRO A 125 8.28 6.62 -13.67
CA PRO A 125 7.84 6.78 -12.28
C PRO A 125 7.66 8.26 -11.94
N ASP A 126 6.64 8.53 -11.10
CA ASP A 126 6.44 9.85 -10.50
C ASP A 126 7.01 9.90 -9.08
N ASP A 127 7.09 11.09 -8.49
CA ASP A 127 7.65 11.32 -7.14
C ASP A 127 6.75 10.78 -6.02
N ARG A 128 5.49 10.52 -6.31
CA ARG A 128 4.52 10.00 -5.34
C ARG A 128 4.89 8.58 -4.90
N PRO A 129 4.61 8.19 -3.65
CA PRO A 129 4.93 6.84 -3.18
C PRO A 129 4.04 5.77 -3.82
N CYS A 130 4.56 4.55 -3.90
CA CYS A 130 3.81 3.37 -4.30
C CYS A 130 2.75 3.02 -3.25
N VAL A 131 1.58 2.57 -3.70
CA VAL A 131 0.44 2.31 -2.82
C VAL A 131 -0.18 0.95 -3.15
N GLU A 132 -0.46 0.19 -2.10
CA GLU A 132 -1.32 -0.98 -2.16
C GLU A 132 -2.71 -0.56 -1.70
N VAL A 133 -3.74 -0.75 -2.51
CA VAL A 133 -5.11 -0.35 -2.17
C VAL A 133 -5.94 -1.59 -1.85
N TYR A 134 -6.48 -1.63 -0.64
CA TYR A 134 -7.34 -2.70 -0.15
C TYR A 134 -8.78 -2.18 -0.05
N ARG A 135 -9.69 -2.80 -0.79
CA ARG A 135 -11.10 -2.41 -0.80
C ARG A 135 -11.94 -3.49 -0.11
N GLY A 136 -12.53 -3.13 1.04
CA GLY A 136 -13.32 -4.08 1.82
C GLY A 136 -12.45 -5.18 2.43
N ARG A 137 -12.96 -6.41 2.42
CA ARG A 137 -12.24 -7.55 3.00
C ARG A 137 -11.09 -7.97 2.08
N ALA A 138 -9.87 -7.74 2.54
CA ALA A 138 -8.66 -8.05 1.77
C ALA A 138 -8.30 -9.54 1.79
N MET A 139 -8.52 -10.23 2.92
CA MET A 139 -8.13 -11.63 3.07
C MET A 139 -9.03 -12.55 2.22
N VAL A 140 -8.41 -13.36 1.37
CA VAL A 140 -9.05 -14.37 0.53
C VAL A 140 -8.99 -15.74 1.21
N ASP A 141 -7.84 -16.09 1.77
CA ASP A 141 -7.64 -17.32 2.51
C ASP A 141 -6.76 -17.02 3.75
N VAL A 142 -7.41 -16.98 4.91
CA VAL A 142 -6.73 -16.65 6.18
C VAL A 142 -5.66 -17.69 6.55
N LYS A 143 -5.95 -18.98 6.32
CA LYS A 143 -5.01 -20.08 6.66
C LYS A 143 -3.74 -20.00 5.81
N ALA A 144 -3.88 -19.75 4.53
CA ALA A 144 -2.76 -19.67 3.60
C ALA A 144 -2.10 -18.28 3.60
N GLY A 145 -2.67 -17.28 4.27
CA GLY A 145 -2.18 -15.90 4.25
C GLY A 145 -2.36 -15.22 2.91
N VAL A 146 -3.36 -15.63 2.11
CA VAL A 146 -3.63 -15.08 0.78
C VAL A 146 -4.54 -13.87 0.89
N PHE A 147 -4.12 -12.76 0.32
CA PHE A 147 -4.89 -11.52 0.28
C PHE A 147 -4.94 -10.95 -1.14
N ARG A 148 -5.80 -9.96 -1.32
CA ARG A 148 -5.97 -9.25 -2.60
C ARG A 148 -5.85 -7.76 -2.41
N CYS A 149 -5.11 -7.11 -3.32
CA CYS A 149 -5.02 -5.66 -3.38
C CYS A 149 -4.76 -5.18 -4.81
N GLU A 150 -4.85 -3.88 -4.99
CA GLU A 150 -4.36 -3.22 -6.20
C GLU A 150 -2.98 -2.65 -5.92
N LEU A 151 -1.99 -3.01 -6.74
CA LEU A 151 -0.65 -2.41 -6.70
C LEU A 151 -0.69 -1.16 -7.58
N CYS A 152 -0.42 -0.01 -7.00
CA CYS A 152 -0.50 1.28 -7.69
C CYS A 152 0.87 1.94 -7.72
N LEU A 153 1.50 1.95 -8.89
CA LEU A 153 2.76 2.66 -9.15
C LEU A 153 2.43 4.04 -9.73
N PRO A 154 2.71 5.13 -9.01
CA PRO A 154 2.52 6.46 -9.56
C PRO A 154 3.41 6.69 -10.78
N VAL A 155 2.80 7.18 -11.86
CA VAL A 155 3.49 7.37 -13.14
C VAL A 155 3.16 8.73 -13.75
N ARG A 156 4.05 9.20 -14.61
CA ARG A 156 3.86 10.37 -15.47
C ARG A 156 4.31 10.02 -16.90
N PRO A 157 3.83 10.73 -17.94
CA PRO A 157 4.29 10.48 -19.31
C PRO A 157 5.81 10.68 -19.45
N LEU A 158 6.40 9.97 -20.41
CA LEU A 158 7.80 10.19 -20.82
C LEU A 158 8.01 11.58 -21.39
#